data_8d071fb1e2e8f67a3680e0a9cae8a3e6
#
_entry.id   8d071fb1e2e8f67a3680e0a9cae8a3e6
#
_cell.length_a   1.000
_cell.length_b   1.000
_cell.length_c   1.000
_cell.angle_alpha   90.00
_cell.angle_beta   90.00
_cell.angle_gamma   90.00
#
_symmetry.space_group_name_H-M   'P 1'
#
loop_
_entity.id
_entity.type
_entity.pdbx_description
1 polymer ?
#
loop_
_entity_poly.entity_id
_entity_poly.type
_entity_poly.pdbx_seq_one_letter_code
_entity_poly.pdbx_strand_id
1 'polypeptide(L)'
;RQRQMCIRDSYYTSAVQTYPELTDQLKDFTYYSNADCNYHGTYPSLAHLITGNELDPSLTVDDWLTQCWTNDITNDYFSLLESEDYKVNLYTPVTSILTGTNSLELLDDKINNVTYKSNTRMIDYSKLYKTMLYMSCYRFMPEYFKPAFDVKNETYTSIVSYPENAVQHANYDFYSNLLSTGLTLDNSCNYFTIQHLNGTHEFTTNEFCEYDEQNLSCESTVKGIFTMLNVYIEQLKKLGAYDNSTIIITSDHGTIDRPQMIFFIKEKNETHKMMQETSAPITLNELVPTIVESLGKDYSEFGSSIHDFNDGELRERTVYIRDFDESKPPVPCYDGLRDGKVLSLIHI
;
A
#
# COMPACT_ATOMS: atom_id res chain seq x y z
N ARG A 1 -17.71 -12.64 -0.79
CA ARG A 1 -17.66 -11.18 -0.99
C ARG A 1 -16.39 -10.67 -0.32
N GLN A 2 -15.31 -10.64 -1.07
CA GLN A 2 -14.11 -9.92 -0.65
C GLN A 2 -14.39 -8.42 -0.74
N ARG A 3 -14.39 -7.75 0.40
CA ARG A 3 -14.32 -6.30 0.46
C ARG A 3 -12.86 -5.93 0.69
N GLN A 4 -12.12 -5.74 -0.38
CA GLN A 4 -10.82 -5.08 -0.32
C GLN A 4 -11.07 -3.57 -0.35
N MET A 5 -10.54 -2.84 0.62
CA MET A 5 -10.81 -1.41 0.74
C MET A 5 -9.60 -0.67 1.31
N CYS A 6 -8.80 -0.09 0.42
CA CYS A 6 -7.86 0.98 0.79
C CYS A 6 -8.61 2.31 0.97
N ILE A 7 -8.00 3.33 1.56
CA ILE A 7 -8.64 4.65 1.66
C ILE A 7 -8.84 5.14 0.23
N ARG A 8 -10.11 5.17 -0.17
CA ARG A 8 -10.50 5.69 -1.48
C ARG A 8 -10.74 7.17 -1.34
N ASP A 9 -10.57 7.88 -2.42
CA ASP A 9 -11.03 9.26 -2.54
C ASP A 9 -12.48 9.42 -2.07
N SER A 10 -13.40 8.53 -2.46
CA SER A 10 -14.79 8.55 -2.03
C SER A 10 -14.98 8.36 -0.51
N TYR A 11 -14.09 7.64 0.18
CA TYR A 11 -14.13 7.47 1.63
C TYR A 11 -13.60 8.70 2.35
N TYR A 12 -12.53 9.29 1.83
CA TYR A 12 -12.04 10.57 2.33
C TYR A 12 -13.11 11.65 2.17
N THR A 13 -13.71 11.77 1.00
CA THR A 13 -14.78 12.75 0.72
C THR A 13 -15.99 12.54 1.66
N SER A 14 -16.42 11.30 1.88
CA SER A 14 -17.50 10.99 2.83
C SER A 14 -17.09 11.31 4.28
N ALA A 15 -15.84 10.99 4.65
CA ALA A 15 -15.33 11.29 5.99
C ALA A 15 -15.23 12.81 6.24
N VAL A 16 -14.79 13.60 5.26
CA VAL A 16 -14.73 15.08 5.36
C VAL A 16 -16.11 15.68 5.53
N GLN A 17 -17.16 15.12 4.90
CA GLN A 17 -18.53 15.59 5.13
C GLN A 17 -18.98 15.39 6.58
N THR A 18 -18.52 14.31 7.22
CA THR A 18 -18.84 13.97 8.62
C THR A 18 -17.89 14.68 9.60
N TYR A 19 -16.63 14.82 9.24
CA TYR A 19 -15.53 15.37 10.04
C TYR A 19 -14.77 16.47 9.27
N PRO A 20 -15.33 17.67 9.12
CA PRO A 20 -14.73 18.74 8.31
C PRO A 20 -13.31 19.15 8.76
N GLU A 21 -12.99 18.95 10.05
CA GLU A 21 -11.67 19.27 10.61
C GLU A 21 -10.53 18.44 10.01
N LEU A 22 -10.80 17.37 9.23
CA LEU A 22 -9.78 16.59 8.55
C LEU A 22 -8.98 17.43 7.56
N THR A 23 -9.61 18.40 6.91
CA THR A 23 -8.93 19.30 5.98
C THR A 23 -7.97 20.25 6.70
N ASP A 24 -8.30 20.67 7.92
CA ASP A 24 -7.44 21.58 8.69
C ASP A 24 -6.15 20.88 9.16
N GLN A 25 -6.20 19.57 9.37
CA GLN A 25 -5.03 18.76 9.77
C GLN A 25 -3.97 18.72 8.65
N LEU A 26 -4.40 18.81 7.40
CA LEU A 26 -3.55 18.76 6.20
C LEU A 26 -3.40 20.13 5.52
N LYS A 27 -3.49 21.24 6.27
CA LYS A 27 -3.47 22.59 5.71
C LYS A 27 -2.24 22.88 4.84
N ASP A 28 -1.07 22.31 5.19
CA ASP A 28 0.20 22.51 4.48
C ASP A 28 0.38 21.55 3.27
N PHE A 29 -0.64 20.74 2.97
CA PHE A 29 -0.61 19.77 1.88
C PHE A 29 -1.35 20.28 0.65
N THR A 30 -0.93 19.77 -0.50
CA THR A 30 -1.68 19.81 -1.76
C THR A 30 -2.37 18.47 -1.99
N TYR A 31 -3.68 18.50 -2.17
CA TYR A 31 -4.51 17.33 -2.49
C TYR A 31 -4.71 17.22 -3.98
N TYR A 32 -4.42 16.03 -4.53
CA TYR A 32 -4.64 15.69 -5.92
C TYR A 32 -5.97 14.94 -6.05
N SER A 33 -7.04 15.65 -6.39
CA SER A 33 -8.40 15.09 -6.46
C SER A 33 -8.65 14.23 -7.71
N ASN A 34 -7.69 14.18 -8.63
CA ASN A 34 -7.74 13.37 -9.85
C ASN A 34 -6.58 12.37 -9.92
N ALA A 35 -6.30 11.70 -8.80
CA ALA A 35 -5.28 10.67 -8.68
C ALA A 35 -5.90 9.27 -8.85
N ASP A 36 -5.30 8.42 -9.70
CA ASP A 36 -5.71 7.03 -9.90
C ASP A 36 -4.57 6.06 -9.58
N CYS A 37 -4.92 4.90 -9.05
CA CYS A 37 -3.97 3.81 -8.87
C CYS A 37 -3.74 3.07 -10.21
N ASN A 38 -2.59 2.43 -10.34
CA ASN A 38 -2.26 1.61 -11.51
C ASN A 38 -2.78 0.16 -11.38
N TYR A 39 -3.04 -0.29 -10.15
CA TYR A 39 -3.44 -1.66 -9.87
C TYR A 39 -4.59 -1.68 -8.85
N HIS A 40 -5.38 -2.75 -8.89
CA HIS A 40 -6.52 -2.88 -7.98
C HIS A 40 -6.22 -3.72 -6.72
N GLY A 41 -4.96 -4.03 -6.45
CA GLY A 41 -4.57 -4.82 -5.27
C GLY A 41 -3.16 -4.51 -4.78
N THR A 42 -2.94 -4.67 -3.48
CA THR A 42 -1.70 -4.33 -2.79
C THR A 42 -0.49 -5.08 -3.35
N TYR A 43 -0.68 -6.31 -3.80
CA TYR A 43 0.40 -7.19 -4.24
C TYR A 43 1.26 -6.56 -5.35
N PRO A 44 0.72 -6.11 -6.50
CA PRO A 44 1.55 -5.40 -7.48
C PRO A 44 1.81 -3.94 -7.08
N SER A 45 0.84 -3.28 -6.43
CA SER A 45 0.91 -1.84 -6.18
C SER A 45 2.07 -1.43 -5.30
N LEU A 46 2.36 -2.20 -4.24
CA LEU A 46 3.37 -1.78 -3.28
C LEU A 46 4.79 -1.87 -3.87
N ALA A 47 5.10 -2.92 -4.63
CA ALA A 47 6.38 -3.02 -5.33
C ALA A 47 6.54 -1.92 -6.37
N HIS A 48 5.49 -1.66 -7.17
CA HIS A 48 5.46 -0.56 -8.13
C HIS A 48 5.66 0.81 -7.45
N LEU A 49 4.91 1.10 -6.40
CA LEU A 49 4.99 2.35 -5.64
C LEU A 49 6.42 2.62 -5.12
N ILE A 50 7.13 1.57 -4.70
CA ILE A 50 8.48 1.70 -4.13
C ILE A 50 9.55 1.79 -5.21
N THR A 51 9.40 1.06 -6.32
CA THR A 51 10.44 0.91 -7.34
C THR A 51 10.16 1.67 -8.64
N GLY A 52 8.93 2.14 -8.85
CA GLY A 52 8.49 2.77 -10.09
C GLY A 52 8.31 1.81 -11.28
N ASN A 53 8.51 0.51 -11.08
CA ASN A 53 8.43 -0.46 -12.18
C ASN A 53 6.99 -0.80 -12.54
N GLU A 54 6.60 -0.52 -13.76
CA GLU A 54 5.32 -0.94 -14.28
C GLU A 54 5.26 -2.46 -14.48
N LEU A 55 4.06 -3.01 -14.36
CA LEU A 55 3.83 -4.43 -14.55
C LEU A 55 4.10 -4.82 -16.01
N ASP A 56 4.93 -5.85 -16.19
CA ASP A 56 5.08 -6.52 -17.47
C ASP A 56 4.07 -7.69 -17.55
N PRO A 57 3.02 -7.58 -18.40
CA PRO A 57 2.00 -8.62 -18.51
C PRO A 57 2.51 -9.92 -19.13
N SER A 58 3.73 -9.95 -19.65
CA SER A 58 4.36 -11.17 -20.18
C SER A 58 5.01 -12.05 -19.11
N LEU A 59 5.20 -11.50 -17.90
CA LEU A 59 5.84 -12.17 -16.78
C LEU A 59 4.81 -12.73 -15.80
N THR A 60 5.21 -13.79 -15.07
CA THR A 60 4.50 -14.15 -13.85
C THR A 60 4.70 -13.06 -12.79
N VAL A 61 3.81 -12.99 -11.80
CA VAL A 61 3.93 -11.98 -10.75
C VAL A 61 5.25 -12.12 -9.96
N ASP A 62 5.67 -13.35 -9.67
CA ASP A 62 6.92 -13.60 -8.94
C ASP A 62 8.16 -13.20 -9.77
N ASP A 63 8.15 -13.47 -11.09
CA ASP A 63 9.22 -13.05 -11.98
C ASP A 63 9.28 -11.53 -12.11
N TRP A 64 8.11 -10.89 -12.24
CA TRP A 64 8.02 -9.44 -12.28
C TRP A 64 8.49 -8.80 -10.96
N LEU A 65 8.10 -9.34 -9.80
CA LEU A 65 8.58 -8.86 -8.51
C LEU A 65 10.10 -8.99 -8.40
N THR A 66 10.67 -10.10 -8.88
CA THR A 66 12.13 -10.24 -8.95
C THR A 66 12.74 -9.14 -9.80
N GLN A 67 12.16 -8.89 -10.98
CA GLN A 67 12.62 -7.84 -11.88
C GLN A 67 12.50 -6.44 -11.24
N CYS A 68 11.41 -6.15 -10.51
CA CYS A 68 11.24 -4.88 -9.81
C CYS A 68 12.44 -4.54 -8.92
N TRP A 69 13.01 -5.54 -8.25
CA TRP A 69 14.09 -5.32 -7.29
C TRP A 69 15.51 -5.48 -7.88
N THR A 70 15.66 -5.98 -9.10
CA THR A 70 16.96 -6.33 -9.66
C THR A 70 17.32 -5.58 -10.95
N ASN A 71 16.40 -4.82 -11.53
CA ASN A 71 16.66 -4.08 -12.74
C ASN A 71 17.55 -2.84 -12.51
N ASP A 72 18.13 -2.33 -13.59
CA ASP A 72 19.08 -1.21 -13.54
C ASP A 72 18.43 0.08 -13.03
N ILE A 73 17.20 0.40 -13.46
CA ILE A 73 16.48 1.61 -13.04
C ILE A 73 16.26 1.63 -11.52
N THR A 74 15.84 0.50 -10.94
CA THR A 74 15.70 0.38 -9.49
C THR A 74 17.05 0.51 -8.79
N ASN A 75 18.09 -0.13 -9.32
CA ASN A 75 19.44 -0.03 -8.76
C ASN A 75 19.95 1.41 -8.79
N ASP A 76 19.73 2.13 -9.89
CA ASP A 76 20.11 3.54 -10.04
C ASP A 76 19.33 4.44 -9.07
N TYR A 77 18.02 4.19 -8.89
CA TYR A 77 17.21 4.93 -7.93
C TYR A 77 17.68 4.76 -6.48
N PHE A 78 17.92 3.51 -6.04
CA PHE A 78 18.39 3.28 -4.67
C PHE A 78 19.84 3.73 -4.46
N SER A 79 20.72 3.62 -5.49
CA SER A 79 22.07 4.17 -5.46
C SER A 79 22.06 5.70 -5.36
N LEU A 80 21.11 6.36 -6.02
CA LEU A 80 20.90 7.81 -5.89
C LEU A 80 20.53 8.17 -4.45
N LEU A 81 19.58 7.48 -3.84
CA LEU A 81 19.20 7.71 -2.44
C LEU A 81 20.38 7.52 -1.49
N GLU A 82 21.17 6.46 -1.68
CA GLU A 82 22.37 6.20 -0.88
C GLU A 82 23.43 7.31 -1.05
N SER A 83 23.63 7.79 -2.29
CA SER A 83 24.59 8.87 -2.58
C SER A 83 24.23 10.21 -1.93
N GLU A 84 22.97 10.41 -1.58
CA GLU A 84 22.44 11.58 -0.87
C GLU A 84 22.29 11.30 0.65
N ASP A 85 22.98 10.30 1.18
CA ASP A 85 22.96 9.88 2.60
C ASP A 85 21.58 9.47 3.13
N TYR A 86 20.69 8.95 2.26
CA TYR A 86 19.41 8.44 2.70
C TYR A 86 19.50 6.98 3.16
N LYS A 87 18.96 6.71 4.33
CA LYS A 87 18.58 5.36 4.76
C LYS A 87 17.13 5.10 4.41
N VAL A 88 16.90 4.02 3.69
CA VAL A 88 15.55 3.62 3.29
C VAL A 88 14.99 2.64 4.30
N ASN A 89 13.92 3.03 4.97
CA ASN A 89 13.22 2.20 5.94
C ASN A 89 11.82 1.86 5.46
N LEU A 90 11.47 0.59 5.51
CA LEU A 90 10.14 0.11 5.16
C LEU A 90 9.49 -0.57 6.37
N TYR A 91 8.31 -0.10 6.71
CA TYR A 91 7.45 -0.67 7.73
C TYR A 91 6.17 -1.17 7.08
N THR A 92 5.98 -2.47 7.06
CA THR A 92 4.79 -3.12 6.49
C THR A 92 4.39 -4.32 7.35
N PRO A 93 3.10 -4.56 7.56
CA PRO A 93 2.63 -5.74 8.29
C PRO A 93 2.86 -7.04 7.52
N VAL A 94 3.05 -6.97 6.19
CA VAL A 94 3.20 -8.15 5.31
C VAL A 94 4.33 -7.95 4.32
N THR A 95 5.49 -8.55 4.59
CA THR A 95 6.67 -8.46 3.71
C THR A 95 6.58 -9.32 2.45
N SER A 96 5.83 -10.42 2.49
CA SER A 96 5.63 -11.30 1.32
C SER A 96 4.94 -10.63 0.13
N ILE A 97 4.29 -9.49 0.35
CA ILE A 97 3.70 -8.68 -0.73
C ILE A 97 4.77 -8.12 -1.67
N LEU A 98 5.99 -7.92 -1.17
CA LEU A 98 7.08 -7.28 -1.91
C LEU A 98 7.89 -8.24 -2.77
N THR A 99 7.99 -9.49 -2.34
CA THR A 99 8.87 -10.48 -2.99
C THR A 99 8.10 -11.70 -3.49
N GLY A 100 6.80 -11.81 -3.23
CA GLY A 100 6.02 -13.00 -3.56
C GLY A 100 6.55 -14.24 -2.85
N THR A 101 6.83 -15.28 -3.61
CA THR A 101 7.46 -16.52 -3.12
C THR A 101 8.99 -16.43 -3.04
N ASN A 102 9.59 -15.35 -3.53
CA ASN A 102 11.03 -15.16 -3.54
C ASN A 102 11.58 -14.82 -2.14
N SER A 103 12.90 -14.92 -2.01
CA SER A 103 13.58 -14.55 -0.76
C SER A 103 13.52 -13.05 -0.49
N LEU A 104 13.42 -12.67 0.78
CA LEU A 104 13.58 -11.27 1.23
C LEU A 104 14.98 -10.71 0.97
N GLU A 105 15.96 -11.56 0.65
CA GLU A 105 17.31 -11.14 0.23
C GLU A 105 17.32 -10.19 -0.96
N LEU A 106 16.24 -10.18 -1.76
CA LEU A 106 16.06 -9.20 -2.85
C LEU A 106 16.04 -7.75 -2.37
N LEU A 107 15.76 -7.52 -1.08
CA LEU A 107 15.63 -6.19 -0.49
C LEU A 107 16.87 -5.72 0.27
N ASP A 108 17.86 -6.59 0.51
CA ASP A 108 18.96 -6.36 1.47
C ASP A 108 19.82 -5.14 1.18
N ASP A 109 20.09 -4.90 -0.09
CA ASP A 109 20.93 -3.80 -0.54
C ASP A 109 20.13 -2.50 -0.76
N LYS A 110 18.81 -2.53 -0.57
CA LYS A 110 17.90 -1.41 -0.84
C LYS A 110 17.17 -0.90 0.39
N ILE A 111 16.77 -1.80 1.28
CA ILE A 111 15.98 -1.48 2.47
C ILE A 111 16.80 -1.75 3.73
N ASN A 112 17.14 -0.69 4.48
CA ASN A 112 18.07 -0.77 5.59
C ASN A 112 17.52 -1.48 6.84
N ASN A 113 16.21 -1.57 7.02
CA ASN A 113 15.59 -2.17 8.19
C ASN A 113 14.92 -3.53 7.92
N VAL A 114 15.22 -4.17 6.77
CA VAL A 114 14.76 -5.55 6.55
C VAL A 114 15.42 -6.46 7.58
N THR A 115 14.60 -6.99 8.47
CA THR A 115 15.05 -8.01 9.39
C THR A 115 14.46 -9.34 8.97
N TYR A 116 15.32 -10.34 8.74
CA TYR A 116 14.96 -11.73 8.45
C TYR A 116 14.24 -12.45 9.60
N LYS A 117 13.82 -11.72 10.62
CA LYS A 117 12.90 -12.29 11.59
C LYS A 117 11.65 -12.65 10.82
N SER A 118 11.74 -13.84 10.22
CA SER A 118 10.66 -14.53 9.59
C SER A 118 9.37 -14.19 10.33
N ASN A 119 8.36 -13.78 9.61
CA ASN A 119 6.99 -14.07 10.01
C ASN A 119 6.98 -15.58 10.21
N THR A 120 7.25 -16.02 11.42
CA THR A 120 7.35 -17.44 11.75
C THR A 120 5.97 -18.01 11.49
N ARG A 121 5.84 -18.60 10.30
CA ARG A 121 4.65 -19.36 9.97
C ARG A 121 4.49 -20.38 11.07
N MET A 122 3.51 -20.21 11.93
CA MET A 122 3.22 -21.19 12.96
C MET A 122 2.42 -22.29 12.32
N ILE A 123 3.02 -23.47 12.25
CA ILE A 123 2.33 -24.67 11.74
C ILE A 123 1.60 -25.31 12.90
N ASP A 124 0.28 -25.36 12.83
CA ASP A 124 -0.53 -26.21 13.71
C ASP A 124 -0.35 -27.68 13.29
N TYR A 125 0.63 -28.32 13.88
CA TYR A 125 0.95 -29.73 13.60
C TYR A 125 -0.24 -30.66 13.89
N SER A 126 -1.08 -30.34 14.87
CA SER A 126 -2.26 -31.14 15.19
C SER A 126 -3.26 -31.11 14.04
N LYS A 127 -3.55 -29.92 13.49
CA LYS A 127 -4.40 -29.74 12.32
C LYS A 127 -3.75 -30.37 11.06
N LEU A 128 -2.44 -30.18 10.89
CA LEU A 128 -1.70 -30.77 9.79
C LEU A 128 -1.86 -32.31 9.77
N TYR A 129 -1.55 -32.98 10.88
CA TYR A 129 -1.69 -34.44 10.96
C TYR A 129 -3.13 -34.91 10.79
N LYS A 130 -4.09 -34.22 11.36
CA LYS A 130 -5.51 -34.52 11.17
C LYS A 130 -5.92 -34.39 9.71
N THR A 131 -5.49 -33.33 9.04
CA THR A 131 -5.78 -33.13 7.61
C THR A 131 -5.13 -34.19 6.74
N MET A 132 -3.87 -34.54 7.00
CA MET A 132 -3.18 -35.65 6.28
C MET A 132 -3.89 -36.98 6.49
N LEU A 133 -4.36 -37.27 7.70
CA LEU A 133 -5.15 -38.45 7.99
C LEU A 133 -6.47 -38.47 7.20
N TYR A 134 -7.18 -37.33 7.18
CA TYR A 134 -8.44 -37.20 6.44
C TYR A 134 -8.22 -37.40 4.93
N MET A 135 -7.18 -36.77 4.37
CA MET A 135 -6.82 -36.94 2.97
C MET A 135 -6.48 -38.41 2.65
N SER A 136 -5.76 -39.08 3.55
CA SER A 136 -5.43 -40.52 3.40
C SER A 136 -6.69 -41.38 3.46
N CYS A 137 -7.58 -41.10 4.41
CA CYS A 137 -8.87 -41.78 4.50
C CYS A 137 -9.72 -41.51 3.25
N TYR A 138 -9.83 -40.27 2.80
CA TYR A 138 -10.55 -39.95 1.56
C TYR A 138 -10.01 -40.72 0.36
N ARG A 139 -8.69 -40.89 0.26
CA ARG A 139 -8.04 -41.60 -0.85
C ARG A 139 -8.28 -43.13 -0.81
N PHE A 140 -8.24 -43.72 0.37
CA PHE A 140 -8.18 -45.19 0.49
C PHE A 140 -9.47 -45.83 0.99
N MET A 141 -10.42 -45.08 1.52
CA MET A 141 -11.71 -45.59 1.97
C MET A 141 -12.65 -45.89 0.79
N PRO A 142 -13.55 -46.88 0.92
CA PRO A 142 -14.64 -47.06 -0.03
C PRO A 142 -15.47 -45.82 -0.23
N GLU A 143 -16.00 -45.64 -1.43
CA GLU A 143 -16.74 -44.43 -1.86
C GLU A 143 -17.83 -43.99 -0.87
N TYR A 144 -18.53 -44.95 -0.29
CA TYR A 144 -19.59 -44.69 0.68
C TYR A 144 -19.13 -43.90 1.92
N PHE A 145 -17.85 -44.02 2.32
CA PHE A 145 -17.31 -43.35 3.51
C PHE A 145 -16.57 -42.06 3.19
N LYS A 146 -16.22 -41.77 1.94
CA LYS A 146 -15.44 -40.61 1.54
C LYS A 146 -16.02 -39.27 2.00
N PRO A 147 -17.37 -39.04 1.95
CA PRO A 147 -17.92 -37.75 2.38
C PRO A 147 -17.62 -37.41 3.84
N ALA A 148 -17.35 -38.42 4.70
CA ALA A 148 -16.97 -38.17 6.09
C ALA A 148 -15.53 -37.62 6.26
N PHE A 149 -14.70 -37.70 5.21
CA PHE A 149 -13.29 -37.30 5.20
C PHE A 149 -13.01 -36.21 4.19
N ASP A 150 -14.06 -35.49 3.74
CA ASP A 150 -13.91 -34.37 2.82
C ASP A 150 -13.11 -33.24 3.49
N VAL A 151 -12.09 -32.75 2.77
CA VAL A 151 -11.22 -31.68 3.24
C VAL A 151 -11.48 -30.44 2.39
N LYS A 152 -12.07 -29.44 3.00
CA LYS A 152 -12.39 -28.16 2.35
C LYS A 152 -11.17 -27.22 2.35
N ASN A 153 -11.14 -26.29 1.39
CA ASN A 153 -10.07 -25.29 1.29
C ASN A 153 -9.84 -24.52 2.60
N GLU A 154 -10.89 -24.16 3.31
CA GLU A 154 -10.82 -23.49 4.62
C GLU A 154 -10.02 -24.30 5.66
N THR A 155 -9.94 -25.62 5.50
CA THR A 155 -9.16 -26.47 6.41
C THR A 155 -7.66 -26.32 6.17
N TYR A 156 -7.23 -26.05 4.93
CA TYR A 156 -5.81 -25.86 4.61
C TYR A 156 -5.29 -24.52 5.11
N THR A 157 -6.08 -23.46 4.96
CA THR A 157 -5.69 -22.11 5.41
C THR A 157 -5.53 -22.02 6.92
N SER A 158 -6.17 -22.93 7.68
CA SER A 158 -6.06 -22.99 9.13
C SER A 158 -4.87 -23.77 9.67
N ILE A 159 -4.13 -24.49 8.82
CA ILE A 159 -2.94 -25.26 9.21
C ILE A 159 -1.72 -24.38 9.42
N VAL A 160 -1.62 -23.36 8.60
CA VAL A 160 -0.57 -22.34 8.72
C VAL A 160 -1.22 -21.08 9.28
N SER A 161 -0.94 -20.75 10.50
CA SER A 161 -1.31 -19.46 11.05
C SER A 161 -0.11 -18.53 10.93
N TYR A 162 -0.34 -17.36 10.37
CA TYR A 162 0.47 -16.19 10.69
C TYR A 162 0.14 -15.77 12.12
N PRO A 163 1.02 -15.08 12.89
CA PRO A 163 0.63 -14.48 14.16
C PRO A 163 -0.69 -13.77 13.92
N GLU A 164 -1.74 -14.29 14.55
CA GLU A 164 -3.09 -13.80 14.36
C GLU A 164 -3.06 -12.30 14.60
N ASN A 165 -3.66 -11.56 13.67
CA ASN A 165 -3.96 -10.14 13.76
C ASN A 165 -2.86 -9.13 13.36
N ALA A 166 -1.66 -9.52 12.91
CA ALA A 166 -0.64 -8.53 12.53
C ALA A 166 -1.15 -7.52 11.48
N VAL A 167 -1.99 -7.96 10.55
CA VAL A 167 -2.57 -7.08 9.52
C VAL A 167 -3.77 -6.31 10.06
N GLN A 168 -4.70 -6.98 10.74
CA GLN A 168 -5.94 -6.37 11.24
C GLN A 168 -5.68 -5.31 12.31
N HIS A 169 -4.65 -5.51 13.14
CA HIS A 169 -4.25 -4.58 14.20
C HIS A 169 -3.19 -3.57 13.77
N ALA A 170 -2.71 -3.62 12.52
CA ALA A 170 -1.57 -2.81 12.09
C ALA A 170 -1.75 -1.29 12.33
N ASN A 171 -2.95 -0.76 12.10
CA ASN A 171 -3.23 0.65 12.37
C ASN A 171 -3.15 0.95 13.88
N TYR A 172 -3.82 0.15 14.68
CA TYR A 172 -3.83 0.31 16.14
C TYR A 172 -2.45 0.10 16.76
N ASP A 173 -1.73 -0.94 16.36
CA ASP A 173 -0.40 -1.25 16.88
C ASP A 173 0.59 -0.14 16.54
N PHE A 174 0.55 0.37 15.32
CA PHE A 174 1.37 1.51 14.93
C PHE A 174 1.03 2.74 15.79
N TYR A 175 -0.25 3.07 15.93
CA TYR A 175 -0.70 4.21 16.72
C TYR A 175 -0.31 4.08 18.20
N SER A 176 -0.51 2.90 18.80
CA SER A 176 -0.13 2.60 20.17
C SER A 176 1.38 2.75 20.39
N ASN A 177 2.19 2.24 19.46
CA ASN A 177 3.64 2.41 19.48
C ASN A 177 4.06 3.88 19.35
N LEU A 178 3.40 4.62 18.46
CA LEU A 178 3.63 6.05 18.24
C LEU A 178 3.34 6.87 19.52
N LEU A 179 2.29 6.51 20.27
CA LEU A 179 1.96 7.15 21.54
C LEU A 179 2.90 6.77 22.68
N SER A 180 3.31 5.50 22.76
CA SER A 180 4.10 5.00 23.88
C SER A 180 5.59 5.25 23.73
N THR A 181 6.13 5.09 22.53
CA THR A 181 7.57 5.21 22.25
C THR A 181 7.90 6.52 21.56
N GLY A 182 7.02 6.99 20.66
CA GLY A 182 7.24 8.18 19.84
C GLY A 182 8.23 7.95 18.71
N LEU A 183 8.38 8.97 17.88
CA LEU A 183 9.39 9.02 16.83
C LEU A 183 10.74 9.42 17.41
N THR A 184 11.80 8.82 16.87
CA THR A 184 13.19 9.21 17.17
C THR A 184 13.88 9.62 15.88
N LEU A 185 14.72 10.62 15.94
CA LEU A 185 15.51 11.11 14.82
C LEU A 185 17.00 10.98 15.15
N ASP A 186 17.73 10.29 14.29
CA ASP A 186 19.19 10.33 14.28
C ASP A 186 19.62 11.32 13.20
N ASN A 187 20.26 12.42 13.60
CA ASN A 187 20.68 13.49 12.70
C ASN A 187 21.95 13.14 11.90
N SER A 188 22.43 11.91 11.94
CA SER A 188 23.63 11.47 11.24
C SER A 188 23.40 11.18 9.74
N CYS A 189 22.15 11.01 9.33
CA CYS A 189 21.77 10.70 7.95
C CYS A 189 20.35 11.21 7.64
N ASN A 190 20.00 11.21 6.36
CA ASN A 190 18.64 11.43 5.91
C ASN A 190 17.84 10.11 5.97
N TYR A 191 16.52 10.22 6.06
CA TYR A 191 15.64 9.05 6.05
C TYR A 191 14.61 9.14 4.94
N PHE A 192 14.50 8.07 4.18
CA PHE A 192 13.35 7.80 3.33
C PHE A 192 12.54 6.69 4.01
N THR A 193 11.40 7.05 4.58
CA THR A 193 10.58 6.11 5.34
C THR A 193 9.29 5.82 4.60
N ILE A 194 9.03 4.55 4.36
CA ILE A 194 7.80 4.03 3.77
C ILE A 194 7.03 3.33 4.86
N GLN A 195 5.86 3.88 5.21
CA GLN A 195 4.97 3.29 6.20
C GLN A 195 3.72 2.75 5.50
N HIS A 196 3.65 1.45 5.35
CA HIS A 196 2.47 0.77 4.83
C HIS A 196 1.59 0.30 5.99
N LEU A 197 0.36 0.72 6.02
CA LEU A 197 -0.64 0.41 7.03
C LEU A 197 -1.82 -0.33 6.40
N ASN A 198 -2.65 -0.96 7.23
CA ASN A 198 -3.86 -1.62 6.75
C ASN A 198 -4.89 -0.63 6.17
N GLY A 199 -4.79 0.62 6.55
CA GLY A 199 -5.71 1.66 6.09
C GLY A 199 -7.17 1.32 6.40
N THR A 200 -8.01 1.40 5.38
CA THR A 200 -9.43 1.02 5.45
C THR A 200 -9.71 -0.33 4.79
N HIS A 201 -8.71 -1.21 4.70
CA HIS A 201 -8.88 -2.55 4.14
C HIS A 201 -9.97 -3.32 4.89
N GLU A 202 -9.94 -3.23 6.22
CA GLU A 202 -10.99 -3.68 7.11
C GLU A 202 -11.35 -2.54 8.08
N PHE A 203 -12.60 -2.42 8.44
CA PHE A 203 -13.01 -1.44 9.44
C PHE A 203 -12.75 -2.03 10.82
N THR A 204 -11.56 -1.80 11.35
CA THR A 204 -11.09 -2.36 12.62
C THR A 204 -10.78 -1.30 13.67
N THR A 205 -10.84 -0.03 13.30
CA THR A 205 -10.57 1.09 14.22
C THR A 205 -11.69 2.13 14.21
N ASN A 206 -11.97 2.69 15.39
CA ASN A 206 -12.88 3.81 15.57
C ASN A 206 -12.20 5.16 15.24
N GLU A 207 -12.91 6.28 15.44
CA GLU A 207 -12.42 7.64 15.18
C GLU A 207 -11.20 8.05 16.03
N PHE A 208 -10.92 7.33 17.11
CA PHE A 208 -9.75 7.53 17.98
C PHE A 208 -8.58 6.61 17.63
N CYS A 209 -8.69 5.86 16.54
CA CYS A 209 -7.76 4.81 16.14
C CYS A 209 -7.60 3.69 17.18
N GLU A 210 -8.64 3.44 17.97
CA GLU A 210 -8.73 2.31 18.89
C GLU A 210 -9.36 1.12 18.18
N TYR A 211 -8.88 -0.09 18.51
CA TYR A 211 -9.45 -1.31 17.96
C TYR A 211 -10.89 -1.51 18.46
N ASP A 212 -11.80 -1.70 17.53
CA ASP A 212 -13.22 -1.99 17.79
C ASP A 212 -13.71 -3.00 16.75
N GLU A 213 -14.53 -3.95 17.16
CA GLU A 213 -15.17 -4.92 16.26
C GLU A 213 -16.65 -4.61 16.02
N GLN A 214 -17.18 -3.58 16.68
CA GLN A 214 -18.63 -3.31 16.67
C GLN A 214 -18.91 -1.89 16.18
N ASN A 215 -19.94 -1.78 15.33
CA ASN A 215 -20.51 -0.50 14.88
C ASN A 215 -19.55 0.44 14.15
N LEU A 216 -18.54 -0.10 13.48
CA LEU A 216 -17.60 0.69 12.72
C LEU A 216 -18.20 1.14 11.39
N SER A 217 -17.95 2.39 11.04
CA SER A 217 -18.24 2.95 9.74
C SER A 217 -16.94 3.23 8.98
N CYS A 218 -17.06 3.40 7.67
CA CYS A 218 -15.95 3.84 6.84
C CYS A 218 -15.41 5.19 7.34
N GLU A 219 -16.32 6.12 7.62
CA GLU A 219 -15.99 7.48 8.05
C GLU A 219 -15.25 7.49 9.38
N SER A 220 -15.68 6.68 10.36
CA SER A 220 -15.00 6.57 11.66
C SER A 220 -13.60 5.97 11.53
N THR A 221 -13.43 4.96 10.69
CA THR A 221 -12.12 4.35 10.42
C THR A 221 -11.18 5.34 9.72
N VAL A 222 -11.64 6.06 8.69
CA VAL A 222 -10.86 7.13 8.06
C VAL A 222 -10.46 8.18 9.07
N LYS A 223 -11.40 8.63 9.91
CA LYS A 223 -11.11 9.59 10.99
C LYS A 223 -10.02 9.08 11.93
N GLY A 224 -10.09 7.80 12.32
CA GLY A 224 -9.06 7.17 13.16
C GLY A 224 -7.67 7.17 12.52
N ILE A 225 -7.59 6.88 11.22
CA ILE A 225 -6.33 6.95 10.47
C ILE A 225 -5.78 8.37 10.46
N PHE A 226 -6.62 9.37 10.19
CA PHE A 226 -6.19 10.78 10.22
C PHE A 226 -5.83 11.27 11.63
N THR A 227 -6.47 10.72 12.68
CA THR A 227 -6.07 10.94 14.07
C THR A 227 -4.64 10.46 14.31
N MET A 228 -4.31 9.26 13.85
CA MET A 228 -2.96 8.70 13.90
C MET A 228 -1.96 9.53 13.09
N LEU A 229 -2.29 9.88 11.86
CA LEU A 229 -1.46 10.73 10.99
C LEU A 229 -1.18 12.10 11.63
N ASN A 230 -2.17 12.70 12.27
CA ASN A 230 -2.00 13.96 12.96
C ASN A 230 -0.98 13.84 14.11
N VAL A 231 -1.05 12.77 14.91
CA VAL A 231 -0.05 12.51 15.97
C VAL A 231 1.34 12.32 15.38
N TYR A 232 1.45 11.62 14.25
CA TYR A 232 2.73 11.45 13.54
C TYR A 232 3.30 12.81 13.09
N ILE A 233 2.50 13.63 12.43
CA ILE A 233 2.87 14.98 11.98
C ILE A 233 3.29 15.85 13.16
N GLU A 234 2.54 15.86 14.25
CA GLU A 234 2.88 16.64 15.44
C GLU A 234 4.19 16.19 16.09
N GLN A 235 4.52 14.90 16.03
CA GLN A 235 5.83 14.41 16.49
C GLN A 235 6.96 14.85 15.56
N LEU A 236 6.77 14.85 14.23
CA LEU A 236 7.74 15.41 13.30
C LEU A 236 8.00 16.89 13.55
N LYS A 237 6.93 17.66 13.83
CA LYS A 237 7.07 19.08 14.22
C LYS A 237 7.87 19.27 15.50
N LYS A 238 7.59 18.48 16.54
CA LYS A 238 8.34 18.50 17.81
C LYS A 238 9.82 18.14 17.64
N LEU A 239 10.13 17.26 16.71
CA LEU A 239 11.51 16.88 16.36
C LEU A 239 12.21 17.89 15.45
N GLY A 240 11.49 18.92 14.96
CA GLY A 240 12.01 19.90 13.99
C GLY A 240 12.24 19.31 12.59
N ALA A 241 11.66 18.14 12.30
CA ALA A 241 11.81 17.47 11.04
C ALA A 241 10.74 17.86 10.01
N TYR A 242 9.57 18.31 10.45
CA TYR A 242 8.39 18.53 9.61
C TYR A 242 8.66 19.49 8.43
N ASP A 243 9.24 20.66 8.71
CA ASP A 243 9.46 21.66 7.66
C ASP A 243 10.51 21.20 6.64
N ASN A 244 11.47 20.39 7.08
CA ASN A 244 12.55 19.85 6.24
C ASN A 244 12.20 18.52 5.56
N SER A 245 10.96 18.07 5.64
CA SER A 245 10.50 16.80 5.07
C SER A 245 9.53 17.03 3.92
N THR A 246 9.69 16.24 2.86
CA THR A 246 8.61 15.95 1.91
C THR A 246 7.79 14.81 2.49
N ILE A 247 6.48 14.99 2.57
CA ILE A 247 5.54 14.02 3.15
C ILE A 247 4.48 13.69 2.11
N ILE A 248 4.36 12.42 1.74
CA ILE A 248 3.35 11.93 0.81
C ILE A 248 2.41 11.00 1.57
N ILE A 249 1.12 11.23 1.46
CA ILE A 249 0.06 10.37 1.99
C ILE A 249 -0.75 9.87 0.82
N THR A 250 -0.71 8.58 0.57
CA THR A 250 -1.42 7.97 -0.56
C THR A 250 -1.99 6.62 -0.19
N SER A 251 -2.85 6.06 -1.02
CA SER A 251 -3.22 4.66 -0.99
C SER A 251 -2.49 3.88 -2.08
N ASP A 252 -2.22 2.62 -1.81
CA ASP A 252 -1.58 1.71 -2.74
C ASP A 252 -2.50 1.37 -3.93
N HIS A 253 -3.80 1.24 -3.70
CA HIS A 253 -4.79 0.99 -4.75
C HIS A 253 -6.19 1.51 -4.42
N GLY A 254 -7.02 1.59 -5.45
CA GLY A 254 -8.46 1.77 -5.35
C GLY A 254 -9.21 0.44 -5.40
N THR A 255 -10.34 0.40 -6.11
CA THR A 255 -11.04 -0.84 -6.43
C THR A 255 -11.23 -0.99 -7.93
N ILE A 256 -11.69 -2.20 -8.34
CA ILE A 256 -11.98 -2.51 -9.75
C ILE A 256 -12.93 -1.47 -10.36
N ASP A 257 -13.95 -1.05 -9.61
CA ASP A 257 -14.96 -0.12 -10.10
C ASP A 257 -14.56 1.36 -9.97
N ARG A 258 -13.53 1.64 -9.16
CA ARG A 258 -13.09 3.01 -8.82
C ARG A 258 -11.59 3.01 -8.54
N PRO A 259 -10.77 3.30 -9.54
CA PRO A 259 -9.31 3.37 -9.39
C PRO A 259 -8.84 4.57 -8.59
N GLN A 260 -9.73 5.53 -8.27
CA GLN A 260 -9.39 6.73 -7.53
C GLN A 260 -8.77 6.39 -6.18
N MET A 261 -7.63 7.00 -5.94
CA MET A 261 -6.90 6.94 -4.68
C MET A 261 -6.80 8.33 -4.05
N ILE A 262 -6.53 8.38 -2.75
CA ILE A 262 -6.09 9.63 -2.13
C ILE A 262 -4.64 9.90 -2.49
N PHE A 263 -4.30 11.16 -2.72
CA PHE A 263 -2.92 11.58 -2.86
C PHE A 263 -2.75 12.99 -2.31
N PHE A 264 -1.98 13.10 -1.23
CA PHE A 264 -1.60 14.36 -0.62
C PHE A 264 -0.08 14.46 -0.60
N ILE A 265 0.43 15.62 -0.92
CA ILE A 265 1.85 15.91 -0.79
C ILE A 265 2.05 17.22 -0.04
N LYS A 266 3.02 17.24 0.84
CA LYS A 266 3.62 18.44 1.40
C LYS A 266 5.10 18.40 1.06
N GLU A 267 5.58 19.37 0.35
CA GLU A 267 6.98 19.49 0.01
C GLU A 267 7.82 20.13 1.13
N LYS A 268 9.13 19.97 1.02
CA LYS A 268 10.08 20.60 1.94
C LYS A 268 9.85 22.12 1.98
N ASN A 269 9.74 22.68 3.19
CA ASN A 269 9.50 24.10 3.47
C ASN A 269 8.15 24.63 2.94
N GLU A 270 7.25 23.77 2.50
CA GLU A 270 5.92 24.16 2.05
C GLU A 270 5.02 24.47 3.26
N THR A 271 4.30 25.59 3.18
CA THR A 271 3.33 26.01 4.20
C THR A 271 2.20 26.76 3.55
N HIS A 272 0.97 26.44 3.93
CA HIS A 272 -0.24 27.07 3.41
C HIS A 272 -1.16 27.55 4.54
N LYS A 273 -2.04 28.49 4.22
CA LYS A 273 -3.11 28.91 5.14
C LYS A 273 -4.23 27.87 5.22
N MET A 274 -4.43 27.15 4.14
CA MET A 274 -5.42 26.08 3.97
C MET A 274 -4.88 25.07 2.97
N MET A 275 -5.34 23.84 3.04
CA MET A 275 -5.02 22.79 2.09
C MET A 275 -5.27 23.27 0.65
N GLN A 276 -4.32 23.04 -0.22
CA GLN A 276 -4.47 23.30 -1.66
C GLN A 276 -5.11 22.09 -2.33
N GLU A 277 -5.75 22.32 -3.46
CA GLU A 277 -6.33 21.24 -4.28
C GLU A 277 -5.96 21.46 -5.74
N THR A 278 -5.65 20.36 -6.44
CA THR A 278 -5.42 20.31 -7.86
C THR A 278 -6.12 19.10 -8.48
N SER A 279 -6.61 19.25 -9.70
CA SER A 279 -7.21 18.18 -10.50
C SER A 279 -6.26 17.63 -11.56
N ALA A 280 -4.95 17.88 -11.42
CA ALA A 280 -3.94 17.30 -12.29
C ALA A 280 -4.05 15.76 -12.29
N PRO A 281 -4.06 15.12 -13.48
CA PRO A 281 -4.34 13.70 -13.62
C PRO A 281 -3.09 12.87 -13.39
N ILE A 282 -2.86 12.46 -12.15
CA ILE A 282 -1.69 11.69 -11.74
C ILE A 282 -2.03 10.21 -11.46
N THR A 283 -1.00 9.39 -11.44
CA THR A 283 -1.03 7.98 -11.03
C THR A 283 0.13 7.66 -10.10
N LEU A 284 0.29 6.41 -9.68
CA LEU A 284 1.47 5.99 -8.91
C LEU A 284 2.77 5.96 -9.73
N ASN A 285 2.69 6.00 -11.07
CA ASN A 285 3.87 6.08 -11.94
C ASN A 285 4.71 7.32 -11.65
N GLU A 286 4.08 8.40 -11.25
CA GLU A 286 4.73 9.67 -10.99
C GLU A 286 5.42 9.74 -9.62
N LEU A 287 5.25 8.72 -8.76
CA LEU A 287 5.74 8.80 -7.38
C LEU A 287 7.28 8.79 -7.30
N VAL A 288 7.94 7.82 -7.94
CA VAL A 288 9.41 7.74 -7.93
C VAL A 288 10.05 8.96 -8.59
N PRO A 289 9.64 9.42 -9.79
CA PRO A 289 10.14 10.65 -10.37
C PRO A 289 9.96 11.87 -9.45
N THR A 290 8.81 11.99 -8.78
CA THR A 290 8.55 13.09 -7.82
C THR A 290 9.50 13.04 -6.62
N ILE A 291 9.79 11.86 -6.10
CA ILE A 291 10.76 11.69 -5.02
C ILE A 291 12.15 12.15 -5.50
N VAL A 292 12.59 11.72 -6.68
CA VAL A 292 13.87 12.11 -7.27
C VAL A 292 13.93 13.64 -7.49
N GLU A 293 12.84 14.23 -8.01
CA GLU A 293 12.72 15.68 -8.16
C GLU A 293 12.84 16.40 -6.81
N SER A 294 12.21 15.89 -5.76
CA SER A 294 12.26 16.46 -4.42
C SER A 294 13.67 16.49 -3.81
N LEU A 295 14.58 15.66 -4.33
CA LEU A 295 16.01 15.66 -4.01
C LEU A 295 16.78 16.72 -4.84
N GLY A 296 16.13 17.42 -5.76
CA GLY A 296 16.76 18.36 -6.70
C GLY A 296 17.60 17.68 -7.78
N LYS A 297 17.26 16.45 -8.14
CA LYS A 297 17.93 15.63 -9.16
C LYS A 297 17.14 15.56 -10.46
N ASP A 298 17.82 15.19 -11.54
CA ASP A 298 17.16 14.88 -12.80
C ASP A 298 16.36 13.57 -12.67
N TYR A 299 15.06 13.65 -12.91
CA TYR A 299 14.14 12.52 -12.81
C TYR A 299 13.72 11.95 -14.16
N SER A 300 14.21 12.52 -15.27
CA SER A 300 13.75 12.19 -16.64
C SER A 300 13.91 10.71 -17.01
N GLU A 301 14.89 10.02 -16.41
CA GLU A 301 15.09 8.57 -16.62
C GLU A 301 14.06 7.71 -15.88
N PHE A 302 13.42 8.27 -14.85
CA PHE A 302 12.41 7.58 -14.03
C PHE A 302 10.97 7.84 -14.51
N GLY A 303 10.75 8.77 -15.42
CA GLY A 303 9.45 9.15 -15.96
C GLY A 303 9.07 10.60 -15.71
N SER A 304 7.76 10.88 -15.66
CA SER A 304 7.23 12.21 -15.38
C SER A 304 6.94 12.38 -13.89
N SER A 305 7.20 13.58 -13.36
CA SER A 305 6.81 13.97 -12.00
C SER A 305 5.33 14.39 -11.94
N ILE A 306 4.74 14.42 -10.74
CA ILE A 306 3.39 14.98 -10.54
C ILE A 306 3.29 16.43 -10.99
N HIS A 307 4.39 17.19 -11.01
CA HIS A 307 4.45 18.59 -11.42
C HIS A 307 4.45 18.81 -12.92
N ASP A 308 4.61 17.75 -13.72
CA ASP A 308 4.54 17.82 -15.18
C ASP A 308 3.10 17.91 -15.68
N PHE A 309 2.10 17.75 -14.82
CA PHE A 309 0.68 17.72 -15.17
C PHE A 309 -0.07 18.94 -14.63
N ASN A 310 -1.00 19.45 -15.43
CA ASN A 310 -1.76 20.65 -15.11
C ASN A 310 -3.19 20.33 -14.68
N ASP A 311 -3.80 21.27 -13.96
CA ASP A 311 -5.21 21.23 -13.62
C ASP A 311 -6.09 21.07 -14.84
N GLY A 312 -7.02 20.10 -14.79
CA GLY A 312 -7.97 19.85 -15.85
C GLY A 312 -7.37 19.24 -17.12
N GLU A 313 -6.12 18.83 -17.09
CA GLU A 313 -5.50 18.13 -18.20
C GLU A 313 -6.19 16.78 -18.45
N LEU A 314 -6.38 16.44 -19.71
CA LEU A 314 -6.93 15.15 -20.12
C LEU A 314 -5.79 14.18 -20.38
N ARG A 315 -5.78 13.08 -19.64
CA ARG A 315 -4.76 12.04 -19.75
C ARG A 315 -5.40 10.66 -19.75
N GLU A 316 -4.98 9.81 -20.69
CA GLU A 316 -5.30 8.38 -20.66
C GLU A 316 -4.45 7.70 -19.58
N ARG A 317 -5.10 6.90 -18.72
CA ARG A 317 -4.46 6.17 -17.62
C ARG A 317 -4.82 4.71 -17.69
N THR A 318 -3.87 3.85 -17.37
CA THR A 318 -4.04 2.39 -17.38
C THR A 318 -4.16 1.86 -15.98
N VAL A 319 -5.19 1.06 -15.72
CA VAL A 319 -5.36 0.32 -14.49
C VAL A 319 -5.31 -1.17 -14.80
N TYR A 320 -4.44 -1.89 -14.11
CA TYR A 320 -4.31 -3.33 -14.25
C TYR A 320 -5.23 -4.05 -13.27
N ILE A 321 -6.14 -4.83 -13.81
CA ILE A 321 -7.03 -5.68 -13.01
C ILE A 321 -6.46 -7.09 -13.02
N ARG A 322 -6.27 -7.64 -11.82
CA ARG A 322 -5.84 -9.02 -11.64
C ARG A 322 -7.03 -9.95 -11.81
N ASP A 323 -6.94 -10.93 -12.70
CA ASP A 323 -7.80 -12.10 -12.66
C ASP A 323 -7.46 -12.90 -11.39
N PHE A 324 -8.44 -13.52 -10.73
CA PHE A 324 -8.23 -14.30 -9.51
C PHE A 324 -7.35 -15.56 -9.71
N ASP A 325 -6.96 -15.86 -10.92
CA ASP A 325 -5.99 -16.89 -11.25
C ASP A 325 -4.57 -16.33 -11.15
N GLU A 326 -3.92 -16.56 -10.01
CA GLU A 326 -2.55 -16.06 -9.74
C GLU A 326 -1.49 -16.59 -10.72
N SER A 327 -1.82 -17.62 -11.50
CA SER A 327 -0.96 -18.19 -12.54
C SER A 327 -1.01 -17.40 -13.85
N LYS A 328 -1.94 -16.47 -14.00
CA LYS A 328 -2.09 -15.64 -15.20
C LYS A 328 -1.57 -14.23 -14.96
N PRO A 329 -0.93 -13.62 -15.97
CA PRO A 329 -0.55 -12.22 -15.90
C PRO A 329 -1.81 -11.35 -15.73
N PRO A 330 -1.73 -10.22 -15.00
CA PRO A 330 -2.82 -9.27 -14.91
C PRO A 330 -3.17 -8.71 -16.29
N VAL A 331 -4.45 -8.48 -16.51
CA VAL A 331 -4.95 -7.92 -17.77
C VAL A 331 -5.07 -6.41 -17.62
N PRO A 332 -4.50 -5.61 -18.52
CA PRO A 332 -4.69 -4.17 -18.51
C PRO A 332 -6.17 -3.84 -18.75
N CYS A 333 -6.73 -3.01 -17.89
CA CYS A 333 -8.02 -2.37 -18.09
C CYS A 333 -7.76 -0.88 -18.26
N TYR A 334 -8.22 -0.33 -19.37
CA TYR A 334 -8.09 1.09 -19.65
C TYR A 334 -9.27 1.82 -18.99
N ASP A 335 -8.98 2.70 -18.05
CA ASP A 335 -9.98 3.66 -17.60
C ASP A 335 -10.06 4.77 -18.65
N GLY A 336 -11.14 4.76 -19.40
CA GLY A 336 -11.42 5.86 -20.33
C GLY A 336 -11.59 7.15 -19.54
N LEU A 337 -11.08 8.23 -20.10
CA LEU A 337 -11.17 9.60 -19.61
C LEU A 337 -12.40 9.85 -18.76
N ARG A 338 -12.25 10.42 -17.57
CA ARG A 338 -13.32 10.73 -16.61
C ARG A 338 -14.44 11.64 -17.11
N ASP A 339 -14.37 12.14 -18.33
CA ASP A 339 -15.39 13.00 -18.95
C ASP A 339 -16.64 12.22 -19.44
N GLY A 340 -17.06 11.20 -18.71
CA GLY A 340 -18.36 10.56 -18.89
C GLY A 340 -18.42 9.53 -20.04
N LYS A 341 -17.28 9.08 -20.54
CA LYS A 341 -17.20 7.95 -21.45
C LYS A 341 -16.41 6.81 -20.82
N VAL A 342 -17.10 6.01 -20.07
CA VAL A 342 -16.58 4.71 -19.62
C VAL A 342 -16.45 3.82 -20.84
N LEU A 343 -15.24 3.60 -21.32
CA LEU A 343 -14.92 2.48 -22.20
C LEU A 343 -14.51 1.30 -21.32
N SER A 344 -15.48 0.73 -20.66
CA SER A 344 -15.34 -0.58 -20.05
C SER A 344 -15.39 -1.62 -21.15
N LEU A 345 -14.26 -2.17 -21.51
CA LEU A 345 -14.17 -3.41 -22.26
C LEU A 345 -13.73 -4.52 -21.29
N ILE A 346 -14.66 -4.97 -20.48
CA ILE A 346 -14.56 -6.27 -19.83
C ILE A 346 -15.26 -7.24 -20.74
N HIS A 347 -14.50 -7.99 -21.53
CA HIS A 347 -14.93 -9.27 -22.05
C HIS A 347 -14.09 -10.34 -21.38
N ILE A 348 -14.71 -11.00 -20.42
CA ILE A 348 -14.28 -12.30 -19.89
C ILE A 348 -14.81 -13.38 -20.80
#